data_3fbd35221f76cafc37d5faa7f83499a5
#
_entry.id   3fbd35221f76cafc37d5faa7f83499a5
#
_cell.length_a   1.000
_cell.length_b   1.000
_cell.length_c   1.000
_cell.angle_alpha   90.00
_cell.angle_beta   90.00
_cell.angle_gamma   90.00
#
_symmetry.space_group_name_H-M   'P 1'
#
loop_
_entity.id
_entity.type
_entity.pdbx_description
1 polymer ?
#
loop_
_entity_poly.entity_id
_entity_poly.type
_entity_poly.pdbx_seq_one_letter_code
_entity_poly.pdbx_strand_id
1 'polypeptide(L)'
;THMRPDLDGMNRLGISKDTEIGLTISEPGFEPYERDDGLHPNNHIKNSKKKLSYNEWLNKLGYEGENPWDSWANSSEDENGKILSGWRLRNSNKPARVKEEHSETAFMTNRSMEFIQESEDKPWFLHLSYIKPHWPYIAPAPYHNMYSANQFYPVHRSNAEKEIDHPVYKAFM
;
A
#
# COMPACT_ATOMS: atom_id res chain seq x y z
N THR A 1 3.82 -4.96 -8.10
CA THR A 1 4.41 -4.74 -9.44
C THR A 1 3.80 -3.46 -9.97
N HIS A 2 4.60 -2.40 -10.09
CA HIS A 2 4.13 -1.15 -10.67
C HIS A 2 4.10 -1.31 -12.20
N MET A 3 2.96 -1.67 -12.75
CA MET A 3 2.76 -1.64 -14.19
C MET A 3 2.57 -0.18 -14.61
N ARG A 4 3.39 0.28 -15.51
CA ARG A 4 3.26 1.63 -16.08
C ARG A 4 2.61 1.53 -17.44
N PRO A 5 1.63 2.39 -17.77
CA PRO A 5 1.07 2.43 -19.11
C PRO A 5 2.13 2.86 -20.13
N ASP A 6 2.05 2.35 -21.33
CA ASP A 6 2.80 2.88 -22.47
C ASP A 6 2.19 4.20 -22.90
N LEU A 7 2.64 5.29 -22.28
CA LEU A 7 2.15 6.63 -22.57
C LEU A 7 2.45 7.08 -24.01
N ASP A 8 3.57 6.64 -24.57
CA ASP A 8 3.93 6.98 -25.95
C ASP A 8 3.01 6.27 -26.93
N GLY A 9 2.72 5.01 -26.70
CA GLY A 9 1.72 4.25 -27.48
C GLY A 9 0.34 4.85 -27.38
N MET A 10 -0.10 5.23 -26.17
CA MET A 10 -1.40 5.88 -25.96
C MET A 10 -1.48 7.21 -26.69
N ASN A 11 -0.47 8.06 -26.56
CA ASN A 11 -0.39 9.36 -27.26
C ASN A 11 -0.43 9.21 -28.78
N ARG A 12 0.32 8.24 -29.32
CA ARG A 12 0.33 7.94 -30.76
C ARG A 12 -1.04 7.51 -31.29
N LEU A 13 -1.83 6.86 -30.43
CA LEU A 13 -3.19 6.44 -30.74
C LEU A 13 -4.25 7.50 -30.41
N GLY A 14 -3.84 8.67 -29.94
CA GLY A 14 -4.75 9.75 -29.53
C GLY A 14 -5.57 9.44 -28.27
N ILE A 15 -5.08 8.52 -27.44
CA ILE A 15 -5.76 8.10 -26.21
C ILE A 15 -5.19 8.89 -25.02
N SER A 16 -6.00 9.77 -24.45
CA SER A 16 -5.63 10.43 -23.20
C SER A 16 -5.83 9.50 -22.00
N LYS A 17 -4.86 9.49 -21.08
CA LYS A 17 -4.94 8.74 -19.81
C LYS A 17 -6.11 9.15 -18.90
N ASP A 18 -6.67 10.35 -19.15
CA ASP A 18 -7.81 10.89 -18.37
C ASP A 18 -9.16 10.45 -18.94
N THR A 19 -9.18 9.68 -20.02
CA THR A 19 -10.39 9.08 -20.59
C THR A 19 -10.65 7.71 -19.97
N GLU A 20 -11.90 7.22 -20.09
CA GLU A 20 -12.27 5.89 -19.64
C GLU A 20 -11.41 4.79 -20.27
N ILE A 21 -11.18 4.87 -21.58
CA ILE A 21 -10.31 3.94 -22.30
C ILE A 21 -8.87 4.07 -21.82
N GLY A 22 -8.40 5.29 -21.60
CA GLY A 22 -7.05 5.54 -21.08
C GLY A 22 -6.85 4.97 -19.68
N LEU A 23 -7.85 5.08 -18.80
CA LEU A 23 -7.85 4.45 -17.49
C LEU A 23 -7.79 2.94 -17.59
N THR A 24 -8.65 2.33 -18.40
CA THR A 24 -8.69 0.87 -18.60
C THR A 24 -7.37 0.33 -19.13
N ILE A 25 -6.73 1.02 -20.05
CA ILE A 25 -5.41 0.63 -20.58
C ILE A 25 -4.33 0.79 -19.52
N SER A 26 -4.37 1.87 -18.72
CA SER A 26 -3.37 2.10 -17.67
C SER A 26 -3.51 1.17 -16.48
N GLU A 27 -4.67 0.58 -16.27
CA GLU A 27 -4.97 -0.44 -15.25
C GLU A 27 -4.92 -1.87 -15.84
N PRO A 28 -3.97 -2.19 -16.67
CA PRO A 28 -3.74 -3.34 -17.58
C PRO A 28 -5.02 -4.02 -18.12
N GLY A 29 -5.95 -3.22 -18.64
CA GLY A 29 -7.18 -3.73 -19.28
C GLY A 29 -8.31 -4.05 -18.31
N PHE A 30 -8.19 -3.66 -17.04
CA PHE A 30 -9.27 -3.80 -16.05
C PHE A 30 -10.00 -2.48 -15.83
N GLU A 31 -11.30 -2.57 -15.63
CA GLU A 31 -12.06 -1.45 -15.10
C GLU A 31 -11.76 -1.28 -13.62
N PRO A 32 -11.27 -0.10 -13.17
CA PRO A 32 -10.95 0.11 -11.76
C PRO A 32 -12.22 0.24 -10.93
N TYR A 33 -12.45 -0.71 -10.04
CA TYR A 33 -13.53 -0.66 -9.06
C TYR A 33 -13.13 0.13 -7.82
N GLU A 34 -11.94 -0.17 -7.28
CA GLU A 34 -11.37 0.56 -6.14
C GLU A 34 -9.86 0.73 -6.35
N ARG A 35 -9.34 1.83 -5.83
CA ARG A 35 -7.90 2.11 -5.89
C ARG A 35 -7.42 2.78 -4.63
N ASP A 36 -6.34 2.27 -4.09
CA ASP A 36 -5.50 2.96 -3.12
C ASP A 36 -4.06 3.11 -3.66
N ASP A 37 -3.45 4.25 -3.36
CA ASP A 37 -2.07 4.57 -3.74
C ASP A 37 -1.43 5.41 -2.63
N GLY A 38 -1.35 4.84 -1.49
CA GLY A 38 -0.98 5.43 -0.21
C GLY A 38 0.01 6.59 -0.19
N LEU A 39 0.97 6.66 -1.13
CA LEU A 39 1.89 7.79 -1.27
C LEU A 39 1.20 9.06 -1.78
N HIS A 40 0.13 8.90 -2.52
CA HIS A 40 -0.59 9.98 -3.14
C HIS A 40 -2.01 10.01 -2.60
N PRO A 41 -2.29 10.81 -1.56
CA PRO A 41 -3.59 10.82 -0.87
C PRO A 41 -4.74 11.30 -1.77
N ASN A 42 -4.44 11.87 -2.92
CA ASN A 42 -5.41 12.37 -3.90
C ASN A 42 -5.42 11.51 -5.15
N ASN A 43 -6.57 11.44 -5.81
CA ASN A 43 -6.71 10.73 -7.08
C ASN A 43 -6.00 11.49 -8.22
N HIS A 44 -4.70 11.27 -8.36
CA HIS A 44 -3.86 11.94 -9.36
C HIS A 44 -4.08 11.45 -10.80
N ILE A 45 -4.68 10.28 -11.00
CA ILE A 45 -4.97 9.76 -12.34
C ILE A 45 -5.94 10.68 -13.09
N LYS A 46 -6.95 11.18 -12.40
CA LYS A 46 -7.93 12.11 -12.94
C LYS A 46 -7.56 13.58 -12.72
N ASN A 47 -6.33 13.86 -12.30
CA ASN A 47 -5.89 15.20 -11.89
C ASN A 47 -6.89 15.88 -10.94
N SER A 48 -7.51 15.10 -10.07
CA SER A 48 -8.53 15.51 -9.12
C SER A 48 -7.92 15.77 -7.76
N LYS A 49 -8.42 16.77 -7.05
CA LYS A 49 -8.07 16.99 -5.64
C LYS A 49 -8.88 16.10 -4.68
N LYS A 50 -9.73 15.23 -5.21
CA LYS A 50 -10.51 14.31 -4.41
C LYS A 50 -9.57 13.30 -3.75
N LYS A 51 -9.72 13.09 -2.46
CA LYS A 51 -8.97 12.07 -1.72
C LYS A 51 -9.30 10.68 -2.25
N LEU A 52 -8.35 9.75 -2.10
CA LEU A 52 -8.60 8.33 -2.31
C LEU A 52 -9.57 7.80 -1.25
N SER A 53 -10.36 6.82 -1.63
CA SER A 53 -11.48 6.29 -0.84
C SER A 53 -11.04 5.82 0.55
N TYR A 54 -9.88 5.18 0.66
CA TYR A 54 -9.35 4.72 1.94
C TYR A 54 -9.05 5.89 2.89
N ASN A 55 -8.43 6.96 2.40
CA ASN A 55 -8.17 8.15 3.21
C ASN A 55 -9.46 8.85 3.63
N GLU A 56 -10.46 8.94 2.73
CA GLU A 56 -11.78 9.48 3.08
C GLU A 56 -12.48 8.61 4.14
N TRP A 57 -12.40 7.30 4.01
CA TRP A 57 -12.98 6.35 4.95
C TRP A 57 -12.32 6.44 6.32
N LEU A 58 -11.00 6.49 6.38
CA LEU A 58 -10.27 6.70 7.65
C LEU A 58 -10.64 8.02 8.32
N ASN A 59 -10.75 9.10 7.56
CA ASN A 59 -11.19 10.38 8.13
C ASN A 59 -12.61 10.30 8.71
N LYS A 60 -13.54 9.59 8.06
CA LYS A 60 -14.91 9.37 8.59
C LYS A 60 -14.90 8.55 9.88
N LEU A 61 -13.92 7.67 10.07
CA LEU A 61 -13.72 6.90 11.30
C LEU A 61 -13.00 7.68 12.42
N GLY A 62 -12.62 8.96 12.16
CA GLY A 62 -11.96 9.81 13.13
C GLY A 62 -10.42 9.78 13.08
N TYR A 63 -9.82 9.13 12.10
CA TYR A 63 -8.38 9.22 11.86
C TYR A 63 -8.07 10.53 11.14
N GLU A 64 -7.67 11.53 11.90
CA GLU A 64 -7.45 12.89 11.40
C GLU A 64 -6.19 13.01 10.54
N GLY A 65 -6.18 14.02 9.66
CA GLY A 65 -5.04 14.40 8.85
C GLY A 65 -5.32 14.42 7.36
N GLU A 66 -4.37 14.95 6.62
CA GLU A 66 -4.47 15.06 5.17
C GLU A 66 -4.25 13.70 4.49
N ASN A 67 -3.32 12.89 5.04
CA ASN A 67 -3.03 11.55 4.58
C ASN A 67 -3.05 10.53 5.74
N PRO A 68 -4.22 10.06 6.20
CA PRO A 68 -4.34 9.05 7.25
C PRO A 68 -3.66 7.72 6.90
N TRP A 69 -3.54 7.37 5.63
CA TRP A 69 -2.76 6.23 5.19
C TRP A 69 -1.32 6.28 5.72
N ASP A 70 -0.66 7.43 5.62
CA ASP A 70 0.72 7.59 6.11
C ASP A 70 0.76 7.82 7.63
N SER A 71 -0.08 8.74 8.13
CA SER A 71 -0.01 9.20 9.52
C SER A 71 -0.59 8.21 10.53
N TRP A 72 -1.44 7.26 10.11
CA TRP A 72 -2.07 6.26 10.98
C TRP A 72 -1.79 4.83 10.53
N ALA A 73 -2.13 4.47 9.29
CA ALA A 73 -1.99 3.10 8.83
C ALA A 73 -0.54 2.66 8.66
N ASN A 74 0.36 3.60 8.35
CA ASN A 74 1.79 3.35 8.13
C ASN A 74 2.70 4.11 9.11
N SER A 75 2.22 4.38 10.31
CA SER A 75 3.00 4.92 11.42
C SER A 75 2.73 4.13 12.69
N SER A 76 3.64 4.23 13.65
CA SER A 76 3.51 3.69 15.00
C SER A 76 3.72 4.80 16.02
N GLU A 77 3.64 4.46 17.30
CA GLU A 77 3.85 5.38 18.39
C GLU A 77 4.81 4.76 19.41
N ASP A 78 5.71 5.55 19.99
CA ASP A 78 6.55 5.09 21.08
C ASP A 78 5.88 5.29 22.45
N GLU A 79 6.55 4.87 23.50
CA GLU A 79 6.05 4.90 24.87
C GLU A 79 5.77 6.32 25.38
N ASN A 80 6.34 7.35 24.74
CA ASN A 80 6.16 8.76 25.07
C ASN A 80 5.14 9.47 24.17
N GLY A 81 4.40 8.73 23.33
CA GLY A 81 3.44 9.30 22.41
C GLY A 81 4.05 9.91 21.14
N LYS A 82 5.34 9.71 20.89
CA LYS A 82 5.98 10.21 19.68
C LYS A 82 5.65 9.32 18.48
N ILE A 83 5.19 9.94 17.41
CA ILE A 83 4.89 9.25 16.16
C ILE A 83 6.18 8.81 15.46
N LEU A 84 6.22 7.55 15.08
CA LEU A 84 7.32 6.89 14.41
C LEU A 84 6.89 6.48 13.00
N SER A 85 7.69 6.86 12.01
CA SER A 85 7.39 6.54 10.61
C SER A 85 7.58 5.04 10.31
N GLY A 86 6.60 4.42 9.69
CA GLY A 86 6.66 3.04 9.20
C GLY A 86 7.62 2.84 8.01
N TRP A 87 8.08 3.93 7.39
CA TRP A 87 9.11 3.88 6.35
C TRP A 87 10.50 3.51 6.89
N ARG A 88 10.67 3.51 8.20
CA ARG A 88 11.92 3.09 8.84
C ARG A 88 11.80 1.67 9.34
N LEU A 89 12.54 0.74 8.73
CA LEU A 89 12.52 -0.69 9.05
C LEU A 89 12.69 -0.97 10.55
N ARG A 90 13.50 -0.17 11.27
CA ARG A 90 13.69 -0.30 12.72
C ARG A 90 12.41 -0.12 13.55
N ASN A 91 11.34 0.40 12.97
CA ASN A 91 10.04 0.58 13.63
C ASN A 91 9.05 -0.54 13.30
N SER A 92 9.43 -1.53 12.47
CA SER A 92 8.55 -2.59 11.99
C SER A 92 8.05 -3.54 13.10
N ASN A 93 8.73 -3.56 14.23
CA ASN A 93 8.34 -4.35 15.41
C ASN A 93 7.28 -3.67 16.29
N LYS A 94 6.85 -2.47 15.93
CA LYS A 94 5.80 -1.74 16.64
C LYS A 94 4.48 -1.82 15.89
N PRO A 95 3.34 -1.83 16.60
CA PRO A 95 2.04 -1.87 15.94
C PRO A 95 1.76 -0.60 15.16
N ALA A 96 1.09 -0.72 14.03
CA ALA A 96 0.51 0.44 13.36
C ALA A 96 -0.51 1.12 14.29
N ARG A 97 -0.66 2.43 14.14
CA ARG A 97 -1.61 3.22 14.94
C ARG A 97 -3.07 2.99 14.53
N VAL A 98 -3.29 2.46 13.35
CA VAL A 98 -4.63 2.06 12.89
C VAL A 98 -5.01 0.72 13.52
N LYS A 99 -6.29 0.55 13.82
CA LYS A 99 -6.83 -0.74 14.23
C LYS A 99 -6.77 -1.76 13.07
N GLU A 100 -6.76 -3.04 13.39
CA GLU A 100 -6.70 -4.12 12.40
C GLU A 100 -7.86 -4.03 11.40
N GLU A 101 -9.08 -3.92 11.89
CA GLU A 101 -10.30 -3.81 11.09
C GLU A 101 -10.36 -2.55 10.22
N HIS A 102 -9.51 -1.57 10.48
CA HIS A 102 -9.38 -0.34 9.72
C HIS A 102 -8.11 -0.29 8.88
N SER A 103 -7.37 -1.38 8.81
CA SER A 103 -6.19 -1.47 7.95
C SER A 103 -6.54 -1.40 6.46
N GLU A 104 -5.59 -1.01 5.64
CA GLU A 104 -5.74 -1.00 4.19
C GLU A 104 -6.12 -2.38 3.64
N THR A 105 -5.52 -3.45 4.19
CA THR A 105 -5.84 -4.82 3.81
C THR A 105 -7.30 -5.17 4.12
N ALA A 106 -7.80 -4.81 5.30
CA ALA A 106 -9.19 -5.03 5.66
C ALA A 106 -10.14 -4.21 4.77
N PHE A 107 -9.82 -2.94 4.52
CA PHE A 107 -10.59 -2.07 3.62
C PHE A 107 -10.71 -2.68 2.23
N MET A 108 -9.59 -3.02 1.58
CA MET A 108 -9.59 -3.59 0.23
C MET A 108 -10.32 -4.94 0.16
N THR A 109 -10.22 -5.75 1.23
CA THR A 109 -10.98 -7.00 1.32
C THR A 109 -12.48 -6.73 1.37
N ASN A 110 -12.92 -5.78 2.19
CA ASN A 110 -14.33 -5.41 2.29
C ASN A 110 -14.86 -4.86 0.96
N ARG A 111 -14.10 -3.99 0.28
CA ARG A 111 -14.45 -3.50 -1.06
C ARG A 111 -14.60 -4.63 -2.08
N SER A 112 -13.74 -5.64 -1.98
CA SER A 112 -13.84 -6.82 -2.86
C SER A 112 -15.07 -7.66 -2.56
N MET A 113 -15.45 -7.82 -1.30
CA MET A 113 -16.69 -8.50 -0.92
C MET A 113 -17.92 -7.73 -1.40
N GLU A 114 -17.92 -6.41 -1.32
CA GLU A 114 -18.99 -5.57 -1.87
C GLU A 114 -19.11 -5.77 -3.40
N PHE A 115 -18.00 -5.74 -4.12
CA PHE A 115 -17.98 -6.01 -5.56
C PHE A 115 -18.64 -7.36 -5.91
N ILE A 116 -18.28 -8.42 -5.18
CA ILE A 116 -18.86 -9.75 -5.40
C ILE A 116 -20.38 -9.75 -5.16
N GLN A 117 -20.83 -9.07 -4.10
CA GLN A 117 -22.26 -8.96 -3.80
C GLN A 117 -23.02 -8.14 -4.84
N GLU A 118 -22.43 -7.01 -5.29
CA GLU A 118 -23.03 -6.14 -6.31
C GLU A 118 -23.08 -6.80 -7.70
N SER A 119 -22.19 -7.76 -7.95
CA SER A 119 -22.15 -8.48 -9.25
C SER A 119 -23.30 -9.46 -9.43
N GLU A 120 -23.97 -9.87 -8.35
CA GLU A 120 -25.11 -10.79 -8.36
C GLU A 120 -24.82 -12.06 -9.18
N ASP A 121 -25.72 -12.42 -10.13
CA ASP A 121 -25.59 -13.57 -11.02
C ASP A 121 -24.84 -13.27 -12.34
N LYS A 122 -24.28 -12.07 -12.49
CA LYS A 122 -23.54 -11.71 -13.71
C LYS A 122 -22.14 -12.34 -13.67
N PRO A 123 -21.61 -12.84 -14.80
CA PRO A 123 -20.22 -13.26 -14.86
C PRO A 123 -19.27 -12.09 -14.54
N TRP A 124 -18.34 -12.32 -13.63
CA TRP A 124 -17.33 -11.33 -13.24
C TRP A 124 -15.94 -11.93 -13.15
N PHE A 125 -14.95 -11.07 -13.22
CA PHE A 125 -13.56 -11.38 -12.94
C PHE A 125 -12.97 -10.24 -12.11
N LEU A 126 -12.47 -10.55 -10.93
CA LEU A 126 -11.88 -9.58 -10.02
C LEU A 126 -10.37 -9.83 -9.87
N HIS A 127 -9.57 -8.80 -10.14
CA HIS A 127 -8.15 -8.78 -9.80
C HIS A 127 -7.96 -7.93 -8.55
N LEU A 128 -7.84 -8.58 -7.39
CA LEU A 128 -7.54 -7.93 -6.13
C LEU A 128 -6.04 -7.90 -5.89
N SER A 129 -5.48 -6.71 -5.71
CA SER A 129 -4.07 -6.51 -5.41
C SER A 129 -3.90 -5.79 -4.08
N TYR A 130 -3.08 -6.34 -3.19
CA TYR A 130 -2.70 -5.71 -1.92
C TYR A 130 -1.30 -5.11 -2.02
N ILE A 131 -1.10 -3.95 -1.38
CA ILE A 131 0.24 -3.35 -1.27
C ILE A 131 1.11 -4.19 -0.33
N LYS A 132 0.56 -4.61 0.81
CA LYS A 132 1.32 -5.46 1.76
C LYS A 132 1.64 -6.83 1.14
N PRO A 133 2.85 -7.36 1.33
CA PRO A 133 3.90 -6.97 2.29
C PRO A 133 4.95 -5.97 1.77
N HIS A 134 4.67 -5.14 0.78
CA HIS A 134 5.54 -4.02 0.38
C HIS A 134 5.73 -3.05 1.55
N TRP A 135 6.86 -2.33 1.60
CA TRP A 135 7.01 -1.29 2.62
C TRP A 135 5.98 -0.15 2.44
N PRO A 136 5.66 0.57 3.51
CA PRO A 136 6.18 0.53 4.87
C PRO A 136 5.93 -0.81 5.57
N TYR A 137 6.99 -1.40 6.21
CA TYR A 137 6.90 -2.68 6.90
C TYR A 137 6.31 -2.50 8.30
N ILE A 138 5.05 -2.14 8.36
CA ILE A 138 4.33 -1.98 9.61
C ILE A 138 2.98 -2.68 9.49
N ALA A 139 2.55 -3.33 10.56
CA ALA A 139 1.28 -4.04 10.63
C ALA A 139 0.53 -3.65 11.91
N PRO A 140 -0.81 -3.67 11.91
CA PRO A 140 -1.58 -3.43 13.12
C PRO A 140 -1.40 -4.56 14.14
N ALA A 141 -1.73 -4.27 15.40
CA ALA A 141 -1.87 -5.33 16.40
C ALA A 141 -3.04 -6.25 16.02
N PRO A 142 -2.96 -7.58 16.25
CA PRO A 142 -1.84 -8.30 16.89
C PRO A 142 -0.73 -8.74 15.92
N TYR A 143 -0.86 -8.50 14.62
CA TYR A 143 -0.01 -9.09 13.58
C TYR A 143 1.44 -8.60 13.60
N HIS A 144 1.72 -7.39 14.10
CA HIS A 144 3.05 -6.78 14.13
C HIS A 144 4.10 -7.64 14.88
N ASN A 145 3.69 -8.48 15.80
CA ASN A 145 4.57 -9.34 16.61
C ASN A 145 4.22 -10.82 16.56
N MET A 146 3.45 -11.24 15.54
CA MET A 146 3.04 -12.63 15.36
C MET A 146 4.23 -13.58 15.18
N TYR A 147 5.32 -13.11 14.59
CA TYR A 147 6.53 -13.87 14.34
C TYR A 147 7.73 -13.22 15.03
N SER A 148 8.53 -14.02 15.72
CA SER A 148 9.77 -13.61 16.36
C SER A 148 10.99 -14.11 15.59
N ALA A 149 12.13 -13.46 15.80
CA ALA A 149 13.39 -13.85 15.16
C ALA A 149 13.77 -15.33 15.41
N ASN A 150 13.34 -15.92 16.53
CA ASN A 150 13.62 -17.30 16.89
C ASN A 150 12.85 -18.32 16.05
N GLN A 151 11.85 -17.89 15.28
CA GLN A 151 11.05 -18.75 14.40
C GLN A 151 11.60 -18.84 12.99
N PHE A 152 12.67 -18.11 12.69
CA PHE A 152 13.34 -18.12 11.40
C PHE A 152 14.68 -18.83 11.44
N TYR A 153 15.08 -19.40 10.32
CA TYR A 153 16.44 -19.91 10.16
C TYR A 153 17.46 -18.77 10.32
N PRO A 154 18.62 -19.03 10.91
CA PRO A 154 19.69 -18.05 10.99
C PRO A 154 20.03 -17.51 9.60
N VAL A 155 20.38 -16.24 9.54
CA VAL A 155 20.82 -15.62 8.29
C VAL A 155 22.07 -16.36 7.78
N HIS A 156 21.98 -16.90 6.58
CA HIS A 156 23.10 -17.60 5.94
C HIS A 156 24.07 -16.56 5.36
N ARG A 157 25.07 -16.20 6.15
CA ARG A 157 26.14 -15.25 5.78
C ARG A 157 27.51 -15.85 5.98
N SER A 158 28.38 -15.65 5.00
CA SER A 158 29.80 -15.93 5.12
C SER A 158 30.57 -14.74 5.72
N ASN A 159 31.74 -14.98 6.30
CA ASN A 159 32.58 -13.88 6.76
C ASN A 159 33.10 -13.02 5.60
N ALA A 160 33.28 -13.60 4.41
CA ALA A 160 33.69 -12.86 3.22
C ALA A 160 32.69 -11.77 2.81
N GLU A 161 31.39 -11.96 3.09
CA GLU A 161 30.38 -10.93 2.80
C GLU A 161 30.53 -9.67 3.65
N LYS A 162 31.15 -9.78 4.83
CA LYS A 162 31.39 -8.63 5.72
C LYS A 162 32.54 -7.76 5.23
N GLU A 163 33.38 -8.28 4.34
CA GLU A 163 34.58 -7.62 3.82
C GLU A 163 34.33 -6.95 2.45
N ILE A 164 33.08 -7.01 1.94
CA ILE A 164 32.75 -6.41 0.66
C ILE A 164 32.85 -4.89 0.76
N ASP A 165 33.81 -4.34 0.04
CA ASP A 165 34.08 -2.90 -0.02
C ASP A 165 33.26 -2.22 -1.13
N HIS A 166 31.93 -2.33 -1.06
CA HIS A 166 31.03 -1.69 -2.01
C HIS A 166 30.20 -0.60 -1.30
N PRO A 167 30.14 0.63 -1.81
CA PRO A 167 29.48 1.75 -1.11
C PRO A 167 28.00 1.50 -0.83
N VAL A 168 27.28 0.88 -1.75
CA VAL A 168 25.86 0.54 -1.53
C VAL A 168 25.72 -0.50 -0.42
N TYR A 169 26.56 -1.53 -0.41
CA TYR A 169 26.52 -2.57 0.63
C TYR A 169 26.81 -1.96 2.01
N LYS A 170 27.84 -1.11 2.12
CA LYS A 170 28.17 -0.40 3.37
C LYS A 170 27.04 0.49 3.89
N ALA A 171 26.21 1.03 3.01
CA ALA A 171 25.09 1.88 3.41
C ALA A 171 23.93 1.08 4.04
N PHE A 172 23.88 -0.24 3.81
CA PHE A 172 22.82 -1.14 4.32
C PHE A 172 23.27 -1.99 5.51
N MET A 173 24.56 -1.99 5.86
CA MET A 173 25.12 -2.71 7.02
C MET A 173 25.16 -1.83 8.25
#